data_88c699e759a72e91f1594f953e6ebe74
#
_entry.id   88c699e759a72e91f1594f953e6ebe74
#
_cell.length_a   1.000
_cell.length_b   1.000
_cell.length_c   1.000
_cell.angle_alpha   90.00
_cell.angle_beta   90.00
_cell.angle_gamma   90.00
#
_symmetry.space_group_name_H-M   'P 1'
#
loop_
_entity.id
_entity.type
_entity.pdbx_description
1 polymer ?
#
loop_
_entity_poly.entity_id
_entity_poly.type
_entity_poly.pdbx_seq_one_letter_code
_entity_poly.pdbx_strand_id
1 'polypeptide(L)'
;VIYVKKTYVTSMPNHIGAFLKASKCFSQLGINITRVSYNKAVDSHTLFIDAEGTEEQLKKADIELEKIGYLQSDTNKTSIVLIEFRLSDVPGSVTSVLELINEFNFNISYISSQENGTDYQYFKMGLYVEDYDKVSEFLKEAEKLCKVRVIDYNSSEKVYDNSIFYNTYVLGLSQTMGLSEDVSRELLVHVNLAMQTLDEQGLSPYRTFDSISKFAELLGASKGSSFNPRISTHKITDNTEITLIEPPCGSNTIIIKSNDKILFVDSGYACYSDEMIKIFKKVVPDFENMEKTILVTHADVDHCGLLPMFDKIIASSKTATCLQREYEGKNGYREENPLHRPYINICKILTSYKAVNPEKITAMWNDVENPSEPLTQIGFFDFEELH
;
A
#
# COMPACT_ATOMS: atom_id res chain seq x y z
N VAL A 1 -7.98 -25.43 -16.95
CA VAL A 1 -6.72 -24.67 -17.05
C VAL A 1 -6.89 -23.39 -16.24
N ILE A 2 -6.08 -23.22 -15.21
CA ILE A 2 -6.12 -22.00 -14.38
C ILE A 2 -5.21 -20.97 -15.04
N TYR A 3 -5.75 -19.80 -15.36
CA TYR A 3 -4.99 -18.64 -15.83
C TYR A 3 -4.62 -17.76 -14.65
N VAL A 4 -3.39 -17.26 -14.66
CA VAL A 4 -2.83 -16.38 -13.63
C VAL A 4 -2.41 -15.08 -14.30
N LYS A 5 -2.59 -13.97 -13.60
CA LYS A 5 -2.09 -12.65 -14.02
C LYS A 5 -0.73 -12.38 -13.40
N LYS A 6 0.19 -11.86 -14.21
CA LYS A 6 1.52 -11.42 -13.77
C LYS A 6 1.86 -10.09 -14.39
N THR A 7 2.40 -9.19 -13.60
CA THR A 7 2.94 -7.91 -14.06
C THR A 7 4.46 -8.02 -14.19
N TYR A 8 4.96 -7.69 -15.36
CA TYR A 8 6.39 -7.54 -15.64
C TYR A 8 6.75 -6.06 -15.52
N VAL A 9 7.72 -5.76 -14.67
CA VAL A 9 8.34 -4.45 -14.56
C VAL A 9 9.75 -4.56 -15.09
N THR A 10 10.05 -3.88 -16.19
CA THR A 10 11.30 -4.05 -16.91
C THR A 10 11.70 -2.75 -17.62
N SER A 11 12.88 -2.72 -18.18
CA SER A 11 13.32 -1.58 -18.97
C SER A 11 12.97 -1.75 -20.45
N MET A 12 12.49 -0.69 -21.07
CA MET A 12 12.29 -0.65 -22.51
C MET A 12 13.63 -0.46 -23.22
N PRO A 13 14.12 -1.41 -24.02
CA PRO A 13 15.33 -1.21 -24.82
C PRO A 13 15.16 -0.06 -25.81
N ASN A 14 16.16 0.83 -25.91
CA ASN A 14 16.10 2.02 -26.76
C ASN A 14 16.48 1.70 -28.22
N HIS A 15 15.66 0.90 -28.89
CA HIS A 15 15.81 0.62 -30.33
C HIS A 15 14.46 0.38 -31.02
N ILE A 16 14.42 0.59 -32.33
CA ILE A 16 13.22 0.36 -33.15
C ILE A 16 12.79 -1.12 -33.03
N GLY A 17 11.49 -1.33 -32.78
CA GLY A 17 10.91 -2.68 -32.67
C GLY A 17 11.17 -3.39 -31.35
N ALA A 18 11.69 -2.71 -30.35
CA ALA A 18 11.91 -3.30 -29.01
C ALA A 18 10.63 -3.98 -28.48
N PHE A 19 9.54 -3.25 -28.34
CA PHE A 19 8.28 -3.82 -27.82
C PHE A 19 7.71 -4.93 -28.72
N LEU A 20 7.96 -4.87 -30.02
CA LEU A 20 7.55 -5.93 -30.96
C LEU A 20 8.19 -7.28 -30.60
N LYS A 21 9.45 -7.30 -30.14
CA LYS A 21 10.14 -8.53 -29.72
C LYS A 21 9.48 -9.12 -28.47
N ALA A 22 9.20 -8.30 -27.46
CA ALA A 22 8.50 -8.74 -26.25
C ALA A 22 7.09 -9.23 -26.57
N SER A 23 6.32 -8.48 -27.36
CA SER A 23 4.98 -8.88 -27.79
C SER A 23 4.96 -10.21 -28.54
N LYS A 24 5.93 -10.46 -29.42
CA LYS A 24 6.09 -11.74 -30.13
C LYS A 24 6.39 -12.89 -29.15
N CYS A 25 7.21 -12.65 -28.13
CA CYS A 25 7.52 -13.64 -27.10
C CYS A 25 6.24 -14.09 -26.39
N PHE A 26 5.42 -13.16 -25.90
CA PHE A 26 4.13 -13.48 -25.26
C PHE A 26 3.17 -14.20 -26.20
N SER A 27 3.04 -13.71 -27.44
CA SER A 27 2.16 -14.31 -28.45
C SER A 27 2.55 -15.75 -28.79
N GLN A 28 3.84 -16.04 -28.98
CA GLN A 28 4.34 -17.39 -29.28
C GLN A 28 4.10 -18.39 -28.14
N LEU A 29 4.05 -17.91 -26.91
CA LEU A 29 3.75 -18.71 -25.73
C LEU A 29 2.25 -18.81 -25.42
N GLY A 30 1.40 -18.18 -26.24
CA GLY A 30 -0.05 -18.16 -26.03
C GLY A 30 -0.48 -17.35 -24.82
N ILE A 31 0.31 -16.35 -24.44
CA ILE A 31 0.06 -15.45 -23.31
C ILE A 31 -0.62 -14.19 -23.82
N ASN A 32 -1.69 -13.78 -23.17
CA ASN A 32 -2.39 -12.54 -23.50
C ASN A 32 -1.80 -11.35 -22.74
N ILE A 33 -1.44 -10.28 -23.43
CA ILE A 33 -1.05 -9.01 -22.82
C ILE A 33 -2.35 -8.24 -22.53
N THR A 34 -2.62 -7.98 -21.26
CA THR A 34 -3.86 -7.31 -20.83
C THR A 34 -3.67 -5.81 -20.61
N ARG A 35 -2.42 -5.38 -20.36
CA ARG A 35 -2.06 -3.97 -20.22
C ARG A 35 -0.60 -3.73 -20.58
N VAL A 36 -0.32 -2.58 -21.13
CA VAL A 36 1.04 -2.05 -21.29
C VAL A 36 1.07 -0.60 -20.83
N SER A 37 2.07 -0.24 -20.05
CA SER A 37 2.33 1.15 -19.68
C SER A 37 3.79 1.47 -19.95
N TYR A 38 4.02 2.39 -20.88
CA TYR A 38 5.32 2.98 -21.18
C TYR A 38 5.09 4.39 -21.69
N ASN A 39 5.63 5.37 -21.00
CA ASN A 39 5.54 6.75 -21.41
C ASN A 39 6.93 7.41 -21.34
N LYS A 40 7.58 7.51 -22.50
CA LYS A 40 8.92 8.07 -22.62
C LYS A 40 9.03 9.52 -22.15
N ALA A 41 7.92 10.28 -22.16
CA ALA A 41 7.88 11.66 -21.69
C ALA A 41 7.83 11.73 -20.16
N VAL A 42 7.39 10.66 -19.51
CA VAL A 42 7.22 10.54 -18.07
C VAL A 42 8.36 9.73 -17.46
N ASP A 43 8.67 8.59 -18.05
CA ASP A 43 9.76 7.69 -17.68
C ASP A 43 10.32 7.06 -18.97
N SER A 44 11.55 7.38 -19.29
CA SER A 44 12.18 6.91 -20.53
C SER A 44 12.61 5.43 -20.48
N HIS A 45 12.47 4.76 -19.33
CA HIS A 45 13.07 3.46 -19.09
C HIS A 45 12.10 2.38 -18.65
N THR A 46 11.15 2.67 -17.77
CA THR A 46 10.32 1.63 -17.15
C THR A 46 9.12 1.26 -18.01
N LEU A 47 9.04 -0.03 -18.32
CA LEU A 47 7.94 -0.66 -19.05
C LEU A 47 7.18 -1.60 -18.11
N PHE A 48 5.89 -1.42 -18.02
CA PHE A 48 4.98 -2.32 -17.30
C PHE A 48 4.16 -3.13 -18.29
N ILE A 49 4.16 -4.45 -18.15
CA ILE A 49 3.37 -5.36 -18.99
C ILE A 49 2.56 -6.27 -18.07
N ASP A 50 1.24 -6.16 -18.10
CA ASP A 50 0.36 -7.12 -17.46
C ASP A 50 0.03 -8.22 -18.48
N ALA A 51 0.29 -9.45 -18.08
CA ALA A 51 0.10 -10.62 -18.92
C ALA A 51 -0.74 -11.69 -18.19
N GLU A 52 -1.54 -12.41 -18.95
CA GLU A 52 -2.39 -13.50 -18.47
C GLU A 52 -2.10 -14.78 -19.19
N GLY A 53 -1.74 -15.83 -18.45
CA GLY A 53 -1.39 -17.14 -18.99
C GLY A 53 -1.39 -18.20 -17.90
N THR A 54 -1.08 -19.45 -18.25
CA THR A 54 -0.83 -20.48 -17.25
C THR A 54 0.50 -20.23 -16.54
N GLU A 55 0.65 -20.76 -15.35
CA GLU A 55 1.89 -20.63 -14.58
C GLU A 55 3.13 -21.14 -15.34
N GLU A 56 2.96 -22.23 -16.10
CA GLU A 56 4.03 -22.78 -16.95
C GLU A 56 4.40 -21.84 -18.11
N GLN A 57 3.39 -21.24 -18.74
CA GLN A 57 3.61 -20.27 -19.83
C GLN A 57 4.33 -19.03 -19.31
N LEU A 58 3.93 -18.49 -18.16
CA LEU A 58 4.55 -17.31 -17.57
C LEU A 58 6.01 -17.57 -17.14
N LYS A 59 6.31 -18.76 -16.59
CA LYS A 59 7.71 -19.16 -16.32
C LYS A 59 8.57 -19.27 -17.58
N LYS A 60 7.99 -19.77 -18.68
CA LYS A 60 8.69 -19.77 -20.00
C LYS A 60 8.90 -18.35 -20.51
N ALA A 61 7.93 -17.46 -20.31
CA ALA A 61 8.06 -16.06 -20.71
C ALA A 61 9.20 -15.36 -19.95
N ASP A 62 9.40 -15.63 -18.66
CA ASP A 62 10.53 -15.10 -17.88
C ASP A 62 11.87 -15.41 -18.58
N ILE A 63 12.08 -16.67 -18.95
CA ILE A 63 13.31 -17.13 -19.59
C ILE A 63 13.49 -16.47 -20.98
N GLU A 64 12.43 -16.38 -21.76
CA GLU A 64 12.53 -15.82 -23.12
C GLU A 64 12.69 -14.28 -23.08
N LEU A 65 12.03 -13.59 -22.15
CA LEU A 65 12.22 -12.15 -21.94
C LEU A 65 13.65 -11.83 -21.46
N GLU A 66 14.20 -12.63 -20.57
CA GLU A 66 15.60 -12.48 -20.13
C GLU A 66 16.58 -12.63 -21.32
N LYS A 67 16.39 -13.63 -22.18
CA LYS A 67 17.22 -13.85 -23.38
C LYS A 67 17.23 -12.69 -24.35
N ILE A 68 16.13 -11.97 -24.46
CA ILE A 68 16.01 -10.80 -25.33
C ILE A 68 16.30 -9.46 -24.63
N GLY A 69 16.78 -9.51 -23.38
CA GLY A 69 17.26 -8.35 -22.64
C GLY A 69 16.20 -7.55 -21.89
N TYR A 70 15.01 -8.11 -21.66
CA TYR A 70 13.91 -7.39 -20.98
C TYR A 70 13.91 -7.52 -19.46
N LEU A 71 14.45 -8.59 -18.90
CA LEU A 71 14.48 -8.82 -17.45
C LEU A 71 15.88 -8.65 -16.85
N GLN A 72 16.81 -8.10 -17.62
CA GLN A 72 18.12 -7.76 -17.08
C GLN A 72 17.96 -6.52 -16.19
N SER A 73 18.39 -6.63 -14.95
CA SER A 73 18.67 -5.49 -14.09
C SER A 73 19.87 -4.73 -14.67
N ASP A 74 19.59 -3.79 -15.57
CA ASP A 74 20.62 -2.87 -16.04
C ASP A 74 21.02 -1.97 -14.87
N THR A 75 22.10 -2.34 -14.20
CA THR A 75 22.72 -1.63 -13.08
C THR A 75 23.41 -0.32 -13.50
N ASN A 76 23.34 0.08 -14.76
CA ASN A 76 24.07 1.24 -15.30
C ASN A 76 23.14 2.23 -16.01
N LYS A 77 22.06 2.68 -15.36
CA LYS A 77 21.26 3.78 -15.91
C LYS A 77 21.40 5.00 -15.06
N THR A 78 22.00 6.04 -15.63
CA THR A 78 21.99 7.37 -15.06
C THR A 78 20.58 7.92 -15.09
N SER A 79 20.02 8.15 -13.93
CA SER A 79 18.68 8.74 -13.77
C SER A 79 18.80 10.09 -13.11
N ILE A 80 17.80 10.97 -13.28
CA ILE A 80 17.79 12.29 -12.65
C ILE A 80 16.75 12.29 -11.55
N VAL A 81 17.18 12.59 -10.32
CA VAL A 81 16.28 12.85 -9.20
C VAL A 81 16.16 14.36 -8.97
N LEU A 82 14.94 14.86 -8.89
CA LEU A 82 14.67 16.25 -8.57
C LEU A 82 14.37 16.41 -7.08
N ILE A 83 15.19 17.18 -6.39
CA ILE A 83 15.10 17.37 -4.95
C ILE A 83 14.96 18.86 -4.64
N GLU A 84 14.05 19.19 -3.74
CA GLU A 84 13.90 20.53 -3.18
C GLU A 84 14.50 20.56 -1.77
N PHE A 85 15.43 21.49 -1.57
CA PHE A 85 16.06 21.77 -0.29
C PHE A 85 15.54 23.11 0.24
N ARG A 86 14.98 23.10 1.45
CA ARG A 86 14.59 24.33 2.15
C ARG A 86 15.72 24.75 3.06
N LEU A 87 16.43 25.80 2.69
CA LEU A 87 17.58 26.33 3.40
C LEU A 87 17.26 27.69 4.05
N SER A 88 17.96 28.06 5.12
CA SER A 88 17.87 29.42 5.66
C SER A 88 18.43 30.40 4.66
N ASP A 89 17.79 31.57 4.52
CA ASP A 89 18.22 32.61 3.58
C ASP A 89 19.41 33.42 4.17
N VAL A 90 20.56 32.73 4.26
CA VAL A 90 21.82 33.34 4.73
C VAL A 90 22.97 32.92 3.81
N PRO A 91 24.01 33.75 3.70
CA PRO A 91 25.18 33.43 2.88
C PRO A 91 25.79 32.07 3.26
N GLY A 92 26.04 31.22 2.26
CA GLY A 92 26.66 29.91 2.44
C GLY A 92 25.74 28.78 2.82
N SER A 93 24.45 28.99 3.01
CA SER A 93 23.49 27.92 3.41
C SER A 93 23.43 26.76 2.43
N VAL A 94 23.58 27.01 1.13
CA VAL A 94 23.61 25.99 0.08
C VAL A 94 24.92 25.19 0.05
N THR A 95 26.00 25.72 0.61
CA THR A 95 27.34 25.11 0.53
C THR A 95 27.35 23.72 1.14
N SER A 96 26.78 23.54 2.31
CA SER A 96 26.72 22.22 2.99
C SER A 96 26.00 21.16 2.16
N VAL A 97 24.94 21.55 1.45
CA VAL A 97 24.21 20.63 0.55
C VAL A 97 25.06 20.30 -0.68
N LEU A 98 25.77 21.27 -1.24
CA LEU A 98 26.67 21.04 -2.39
C LEU A 98 27.87 20.17 -2.00
N GLU A 99 28.42 20.33 -0.81
CA GLU A 99 29.46 19.46 -0.27
C GLU A 99 28.96 18.02 -0.13
N LEU A 100 27.76 17.81 0.43
CA LEU A 100 27.15 16.50 0.54
C LEU A 100 26.88 15.87 -0.83
N ILE A 101 26.37 16.62 -1.80
CA ILE A 101 26.20 16.17 -3.19
C ILE A 101 27.51 15.67 -3.78
N ASN A 102 28.60 16.42 -3.50
CA ASN A 102 29.94 16.05 -3.96
C ASN A 102 30.49 14.80 -3.24
N GLU A 103 30.25 14.64 -1.95
CA GLU A 103 30.64 13.44 -1.19
C GLU A 103 29.98 12.17 -1.74
N PHE A 104 28.71 12.25 -2.14
CA PHE A 104 27.99 11.16 -2.78
C PHE A 104 28.32 10.97 -4.26
N ASN A 105 29.19 11.84 -4.80
CA ASN A 105 29.60 11.84 -6.20
C ASN A 105 28.43 11.99 -7.19
N PHE A 106 27.41 12.76 -6.80
CA PHE A 106 26.30 13.08 -7.68
C PHE A 106 26.64 14.29 -8.54
N ASN A 107 26.28 14.21 -9.83
CA ASN A 107 26.42 15.35 -10.73
C ASN A 107 25.09 16.12 -10.81
N ILE A 108 25.16 17.46 -10.79
CA ILE A 108 23.98 18.31 -10.88
C ILE A 108 23.61 18.49 -12.36
N SER A 109 22.39 18.10 -12.72
CA SER A 109 21.81 18.31 -14.07
C SER A 109 21.00 19.59 -14.15
N TYR A 110 20.49 20.06 -13.02
CA TYR A 110 19.61 21.22 -12.93
C TYR A 110 19.72 21.86 -11.56
N ILE A 111 19.67 23.16 -11.50
CA ILE A 111 19.58 23.95 -10.28
C ILE A 111 18.71 25.18 -10.51
N SER A 112 17.79 25.44 -9.62
CA SER A 112 16.95 26.63 -9.62
C SER A 112 16.68 27.06 -8.19
N SER A 113 16.68 28.34 -7.95
CA SER A 113 16.19 28.92 -6.70
C SER A 113 15.42 30.20 -7.00
N GLN A 114 14.45 30.52 -6.14
CA GLN A 114 13.67 31.75 -6.23
C GLN A 114 13.62 32.41 -4.87
N GLU A 115 13.83 33.73 -4.85
CA GLU A 115 13.55 34.55 -3.69
C GLU A 115 12.04 34.57 -3.42
N ASN A 116 11.63 34.33 -2.18
CA ASN A 116 10.22 34.26 -1.80
C ASN A 116 9.83 35.21 -0.67
N GLY A 117 10.77 36.13 -0.27
CA GLY A 117 10.51 37.09 0.77
C GLY A 117 10.31 36.51 2.18
N THR A 118 10.77 35.29 2.42
CA THR A 118 10.76 34.63 3.73
C THR A 118 12.17 34.40 4.25
N ASP A 119 12.30 33.96 5.50
CA ASP A 119 13.61 33.62 6.11
C ASP A 119 14.23 32.34 5.50
N TYR A 120 13.60 31.78 4.48
CA TYR A 120 14.02 30.54 3.84
C TYR A 120 14.03 30.67 2.32
N GLN A 121 15.01 30.02 1.71
CA GLN A 121 15.13 29.87 0.26
C GLN A 121 14.95 28.41 -0.14
N TYR A 122 14.25 28.18 -1.25
CA TYR A 122 14.02 26.86 -1.80
C TYR A 122 14.93 26.64 -3.01
N PHE A 123 15.81 25.65 -2.90
CA PHE A 123 16.65 25.19 -3.99
C PHE A 123 16.10 23.92 -4.58
N LYS A 124 15.80 23.93 -5.87
CA LYS A 124 15.44 22.72 -6.63
C LYS A 124 16.68 22.28 -7.39
N MET A 125 17.09 21.04 -7.20
CA MET A 125 18.26 20.47 -7.86
C MET A 125 17.90 19.13 -8.49
N GLY A 126 18.25 18.95 -9.77
CA GLY A 126 18.24 17.66 -10.46
C GLY A 126 19.61 17.01 -10.31
N LEU A 127 19.68 15.82 -9.77
CA LEU A 127 20.92 15.08 -9.57
C LEU A 127 20.96 13.87 -10.48
N TYR A 128 22.08 13.67 -11.19
CA TYR A 128 22.34 12.41 -11.89
C TYR A 128 22.68 11.32 -10.88
N VAL A 129 21.98 10.21 -10.96
CA VAL A 129 22.11 9.09 -10.05
C VAL A 129 22.35 7.81 -10.84
N GLU A 130 23.41 7.10 -10.50
CA GLU A 130 23.74 5.79 -11.08
C GLU A 130 23.33 4.63 -10.16
N ASP A 131 23.21 4.91 -8.87
CA ASP A 131 22.95 3.95 -7.82
C ASP A 131 21.84 4.47 -6.89
N TYR A 132 20.69 3.80 -6.92
CA TYR A 132 19.51 4.19 -6.14
C TYR A 132 19.66 4.02 -4.64
N ASP A 133 20.46 3.05 -4.19
CA ASP A 133 20.69 2.82 -2.77
C ASP A 133 21.38 4.03 -2.14
N LYS A 134 22.29 4.67 -2.89
CA LYS A 134 22.95 5.91 -2.47
C LYS A 134 22.00 7.09 -2.34
N VAL A 135 20.89 7.13 -3.10
CA VAL A 135 19.91 8.23 -2.98
C VAL A 135 19.26 8.21 -1.62
N SER A 136 18.88 7.04 -1.13
CA SER A 136 18.25 6.91 0.19
C SER A 136 19.21 7.30 1.31
N GLU A 137 20.47 6.96 1.19
CA GLU A 137 21.51 7.36 2.14
C GLU A 137 21.76 8.87 2.07
N PHE A 138 21.89 9.42 0.87
CA PHE A 138 22.02 10.84 0.64
C PHE A 138 20.87 11.64 1.25
N LEU A 139 19.62 11.22 1.02
CA LEU A 139 18.45 11.91 1.56
C LEU A 139 18.46 11.94 3.09
N LYS A 140 18.84 10.83 3.75
CA LYS A 140 18.96 10.77 5.21
C LYS A 140 20.03 11.73 5.75
N GLU A 141 21.16 11.86 5.06
CA GLU A 141 22.20 12.80 5.45
C GLU A 141 21.77 14.25 5.17
N ALA A 142 21.11 14.50 4.03
CA ALA A 142 20.59 15.82 3.69
C ALA A 142 19.51 16.32 4.66
N GLU A 143 18.66 15.41 5.17
CA GLU A 143 17.63 15.74 6.18
C GLU A 143 18.21 16.20 7.51
N LYS A 144 19.47 15.85 7.81
CA LYS A 144 20.20 16.38 8.99
C LYS A 144 20.62 17.83 8.81
N LEU A 145 20.79 18.29 7.56
CA LEU A 145 21.23 19.64 7.22
C LEU A 145 20.06 20.60 7.04
N CYS A 146 18.97 20.13 6.41
CA CYS A 146 17.84 20.97 6.06
C CYS A 146 16.57 20.15 5.82
N LYS A 147 15.43 20.81 5.59
CA LYS A 147 14.23 20.09 5.11
C LYS A 147 14.41 19.74 3.64
N VAL A 148 14.24 18.46 3.36
CA VAL A 148 14.38 17.88 2.02
C VAL A 148 13.04 17.34 1.54
N ARG A 149 12.75 17.55 0.27
CA ARG A 149 11.59 16.96 -0.39
C ARG A 149 11.99 16.47 -1.78
N VAL A 150 11.78 15.20 -2.06
CA VAL A 150 11.84 14.74 -3.44
C VAL A 150 10.62 15.32 -4.16
N ILE A 151 10.87 16.10 -5.21
CA ILE A 151 9.80 16.77 -5.94
C ILE A 151 9.16 15.74 -6.85
N ASP A 152 7.87 15.58 -6.66
CA ASP A 152 7.05 14.85 -7.61
C ASP A 152 6.88 15.67 -8.89
N TYR A 153 6.82 14.96 -10.00
CA TYR A 153 6.65 15.52 -11.32
C TYR A 153 5.31 16.29 -11.41
N ASN A 154 5.40 17.57 -11.66
CA ASN A 154 4.25 18.36 -12.07
C ASN A 154 4.24 18.43 -13.60
N SER A 155 3.16 17.99 -14.23
CA SER A 155 2.98 17.80 -15.68
C SER A 155 3.37 18.99 -16.59
N SER A 156 3.71 20.12 -16.03
CA SER A 156 4.19 21.32 -16.75
C SER A 156 5.68 21.30 -17.07
N GLU A 157 6.49 20.45 -16.43
CA GLU A 157 7.94 20.35 -16.65
C GLU A 157 8.30 18.96 -17.18
N LYS A 158 8.16 18.77 -18.48
CA LYS A 158 8.25 17.48 -19.24
C LYS A 158 9.66 16.85 -19.35
N VAL A 159 10.57 17.09 -18.45
CA VAL A 159 12.00 16.73 -18.64
C VAL A 159 12.53 15.69 -17.64
N TYR A 160 11.74 15.24 -16.68
CA TYR A 160 12.24 14.43 -15.57
C TYR A 160 11.81 12.96 -15.67
N ASP A 161 12.77 12.08 -15.35
CA ASP A 161 12.59 10.63 -15.35
C ASP A 161 11.80 10.18 -14.11
N ASN A 162 10.54 9.82 -14.29
CA ASN A 162 9.66 9.37 -13.21
C ASN A 162 10.03 7.97 -12.69
N SER A 163 10.95 7.24 -13.31
CA SER A 163 11.40 5.95 -12.76
C SER A 163 12.01 6.11 -11.38
N ILE A 164 12.74 7.22 -11.17
CA ILE A 164 13.30 7.56 -9.86
C ILE A 164 12.19 7.89 -8.87
N PHE A 165 11.19 8.67 -9.29
CA PHE A 165 10.04 8.96 -8.43
C PHE A 165 9.40 7.67 -7.94
N TYR A 166 9.05 6.74 -8.83
CA TYR A 166 8.42 5.48 -8.42
C TYR A 166 9.29 4.68 -7.46
N ASN A 167 10.57 4.49 -7.78
CA ASN A 167 11.46 3.71 -6.95
C ASN A 167 11.72 4.38 -5.60
N THR A 168 12.01 5.69 -5.58
CA THR A 168 12.25 6.44 -4.34
C THR A 168 10.99 6.51 -3.48
N TYR A 169 9.84 6.75 -4.09
CA TYR A 169 8.55 6.80 -3.40
C TYR A 169 8.21 5.45 -2.76
N VAL A 170 8.30 4.37 -3.54
CA VAL A 170 8.04 3.02 -3.04
C VAL A 170 9.04 2.60 -1.98
N LEU A 171 10.32 2.93 -2.15
CA LEU A 171 11.36 2.66 -1.15
C LEU A 171 11.05 3.38 0.17
N GLY A 172 10.66 4.65 0.13
CA GLY A 172 10.24 5.43 1.30
C GLY A 172 9.06 4.79 2.03
N LEU A 173 8.00 4.43 1.30
CA LEU A 173 6.85 3.73 1.87
C LEU A 173 7.24 2.36 2.45
N SER A 174 8.08 1.61 1.75
CA SER A 174 8.53 0.28 2.16
C SER A 174 9.37 0.34 3.44
N GLN A 175 10.25 1.31 3.55
CA GLN A 175 11.05 1.55 4.77
C GLN A 175 10.16 1.95 5.95
N THR A 176 9.22 2.88 5.72
CA THR A 176 8.28 3.33 6.75
C THR A 176 7.43 2.19 7.30
N MET A 177 6.99 1.29 6.42
CA MET A 177 6.10 0.18 6.79
C MET A 177 6.83 -1.14 7.09
N GLY A 178 8.14 -1.24 6.79
CA GLY A 178 8.92 -2.46 6.96
C GLY A 178 8.50 -3.56 5.97
N LEU A 179 8.22 -3.21 4.71
CA LEU A 179 7.78 -4.15 3.69
C LEU A 179 8.95 -4.99 3.15
N SER A 180 8.67 -6.25 2.78
CA SER A 180 9.63 -7.08 2.07
C SER A 180 9.84 -6.61 0.62
N GLU A 181 10.90 -7.10 -0.02
CA GLU A 181 11.22 -6.75 -1.41
C GLU A 181 10.09 -7.14 -2.39
N ASP A 182 9.51 -8.33 -2.21
CA ASP A 182 8.41 -8.79 -3.07
C ASP A 182 7.16 -7.92 -2.92
N VAL A 183 6.81 -7.55 -1.69
CA VAL A 183 5.69 -6.65 -1.40
C VAL A 183 5.97 -5.23 -1.94
N SER A 184 7.22 -4.78 -1.89
CA SER A 184 7.63 -3.50 -2.45
C SER A 184 7.51 -3.47 -3.98
N ARG A 185 7.79 -4.59 -4.65
CA ARG A 185 7.56 -4.73 -6.11
C ARG A 185 6.06 -4.67 -6.45
N GLU A 186 5.22 -5.32 -5.67
CA GLU A 186 3.77 -5.24 -5.83
C GLU A 186 3.27 -3.80 -5.64
N LEU A 187 3.77 -3.11 -4.60
CA LEU A 187 3.48 -1.71 -4.35
C LEU A 187 3.87 -0.82 -5.54
N LEU A 188 5.02 -1.04 -6.14
CA LEU A 188 5.48 -0.31 -7.33
C LEU A 188 4.49 -0.42 -8.50
N VAL A 189 3.94 -1.60 -8.74
CA VAL A 189 2.92 -1.82 -9.78
C VAL A 189 1.67 -0.98 -9.52
N HIS A 190 1.18 -0.97 -8.29
CA HIS A 190 -0.02 -0.21 -7.93
C HIS A 190 0.20 1.30 -7.91
N VAL A 191 1.39 1.76 -7.53
CA VAL A 191 1.80 3.17 -7.62
C VAL A 191 1.83 3.61 -9.09
N ASN A 192 2.38 2.79 -9.99
CA ASN A 192 2.34 3.08 -11.43
C ASN A 192 0.90 3.11 -11.97
N LEU A 193 0.05 2.16 -11.59
CA LEU A 193 -1.36 2.14 -11.98
C LEU A 193 -2.12 3.39 -11.51
N ALA A 194 -1.87 3.83 -10.26
CA ALA A 194 -2.46 5.04 -9.73
C ALA A 194 -2.04 6.28 -10.53
N MET A 195 -0.74 6.38 -10.88
CA MET A 195 -0.23 7.48 -11.69
C MET A 195 -0.88 7.50 -13.08
N GLN A 196 -0.90 6.34 -13.77
CA GLN A 196 -1.50 6.22 -15.09
C GLN A 196 -2.98 6.61 -15.07
N THR A 197 -3.74 6.11 -14.08
CA THR A 197 -5.17 6.40 -13.97
C THR A 197 -5.45 7.89 -13.71
N LEU A 198 -4.63 8.53 -12.87
CA LEU A 198 -4.75 9.96 -12.59
C LEU A 198 -4.38 10.80 -13.83
N ASP A 199 -3.33 10.44 -14.55
CA ASP A 199 -2.90 11.12 -15.78
C ASP A 199 -3.96 11.02 -16.88
N GLU A 200 -4.54 9.84 -17.12
CA GLU A 200 -5.62 9.62 -18.07
C GLU A 200 -6.88 10.45 -17.78
N GLN A 201 -7.11 10.78 -16.51
CA GLN A 201 -8.22 11.61 -16.07
C GLN A 201 -7.87 13.11 -15.97
N GLY A 202 -6.63 13.48 -16.28
CA GLY A 202 -6.15 14.87 -16.15
C GLY A 202 -6.11 15.37 -14.70
N LEU A 203 -5.99 14.45 -13.72
CA LEU A 203 -5.94 14.77 -12.30
C LEU A 203 -4.50 14.85 -11.82
N SER A 204 -4.22 15.81 -10.93
CA SER A 204 -2.89 15.93 -10.33
C SER A 204 -2.60 14.76 -9.39
N PRO A 205 -1.54 13.98 -9.63
CA PRO A 205 -1.15 12.88 -8.75
C PRO A 205 -0.64 13.33 -7.39
N TYR A 206 -0.13 14.55 -7.28
CA TYR A 206 0.51 15.06 -6.07
C TYR A 206 -0.32 14.86 -4.80
N ARG A 207 -1.60 15.26 -4.81
CA ARG A 207 -2.46 15.13 -3.62
C ARG A 207 -2.68 13.69 -3.21
N THR A 208 -2.83 12.80 -4.18
CA THR A 208 -3.04 11.37 -3.93
C THR A 208 -1.80 10.75 -3.29
N PHE A 209 -0.62 11.01 -3.84
CA PHE A 209 0.62 10.47 -3.30
C PHE A 209 1.02 11.10 -1.96
N ASP A 210 0.77 12.38 -1.75
CA ASP A 210 0.92 13.04 -0.44
C ASP A 210 0.02 12.41 0.61
N SER A 211 -1.24 12.11 0.28
CA SER A 211 -2.18 11.44 1.18
C SER A 211 -1.74 10.01 1.52
N ILE A 212 -1.24 9.26 0.53
CA ILE A 212 -0.70 7.91 0.75
C ILE A 212 0.53 7.96 1.66
N SER A 213 1.46 8.90 1.44
CA SER A 213 2.65 9.08 2.29
C SER A 213 2.26 9.39 3.73
N LYS A 214 1.35 10.34 3.95
CA LYS A 214 0.87 10.69 5.29
C LYS A 214 0.17 9.53 5.97
N PHE A 215 -0.57 8.73 5.22
CA PHE A 215 -1.21 7.53 5.75
C PHE A 215 -0.15 6.50 6.20
N ALA A 216 0.86 6.22 5.37
CA ALA A 216 1.95 5.32 5.73
C ALA A 216 2.74 5.83 6.94
N GLU A 217 3.04 7.13 7.00
CA GLU A 217 3.71 7.75 8.14
C GLU A 217 2.91 7.59 9.43
N LEU A 218 1.58 7.82 9.38
CA LEU A 218 0.68 7.63 10.52
C LEU A 218 0.69 6.18 11.00
N LEU A 219 0.55 5.22 10.08
CA LEU A 219 0.60 3.80 10.40
C LEU A 219 1.96 3.41 11.00
N GLY A 220 3.06 3.81 10.35
CA GLY A 220 4.42 3.47 10.78
C GLY A 220 4.79 4.06 12.13
N ALA A 221 4.42 5.32 12.39
CA ALA A 221 4.66 5.99 13.66
C ALA A 221 3.96 5.34 14.85
N SER A 222 2.91 4.57 14.59
CA SER A 222 2.09 3.92 15.61
C SER A 222 2.39 2.43 15.78
N LYS A 223 3.46 1.88 15.18
CA LYS A 223 3.83 0.45 15.28
C LYS A 223 4.76 0.16 16.46
N GLY A 224 4.82 -1.09 16.86
CA GLY A 224 5.75 -1.60 17.87
C GLY A 224 5.56 -0.96 19.23
N SER A 225 6.63 -0.42 19.81
CA SER A 225 6.60 0.22 21.13
C SER A 225 5.77 1.52 21.19
N SER A 226 5.49 2.10 20.04
CA SER A 226 4.67 3.32 19.91
C SER A 226 3.17 3.02 19.81
N PHE A 227 2.78 1.75 19.71
CA PHE A 227 1.38 1.35 19.67
C PHE A 227 0.75 1.54 21.05
N ASN A 228 -0.05 2.56 21.20
CA ASN A 228 -0.67 2.94 22.48
C ASN A 228 -2.19 3.12 22.31
N PRO A 229 -2.97 2.01 22.25
CA PRO A 229 -4.42 2.08 22.15
C PRO A 229 -5.05 2.51 23.47
N ARG A 230 -6.19 3.19 23.39
CA ARG A 230 -7.05 3.38 24.54
C ARG A 230 -7.88 2.11 24.76
N ILE A 231 -7.88 1.58 25.98
CA ILE A 231 -8.66 0.39 26.33
C ILE A 231 -9.58 0.76 27.49
N SER A 232 -10.87 0.52 27.32
CA SER A 232 -11.87 0.72 28.36
C SER A 232 -12.80 -0.50 28.44
N THR A 233 -13.20 -0.85 29.67
CA THR A 233 -14.12 -1.97 29.91
C THR A 233 -15.35 -1.44 30.66
N HIS A 234 -16.53 -1.83 30.18
CA HIS A 234 -17.81 -1.39 30.69
C HIS A 234 -18.66 -2.61 31.02
N LYS A 235 -19.12 -2.70 32.27
CA LYS A 235 -20.09 -3.69 32.71
C LYS A 235 -21.48 -3.24 32.26
N ILE A 236 -22.16 -4.07 31.46
CA ILE A 236 -23.48 -3.78 30.91
C ILE A 236 -24.56 -4.45 31.74
N THR A 237 -24.38 -5.72 32.04
CA THR A 237 -25.23 -6.48 33.00
C THR A 237 -24.35 -7.21 34.01
N ASP A 238 -24.95 -8.00 34.88
CA ASP A 238 -24.15 -8.80 35.82
C ASP A 238 -23.29 -9.84 35.15
N ASN A 239 -23.71 -10.31 33.99
CA ASN A 239 -23.05 -11.38 33.24
C ASN A 239 -22.39 -10.89 31.92
N THR A 240 -22.57 -9.61 31.56
CA THR A 240 -22.07 -9.07 30.26
C THR A 240 -21.20 -7.85 30.48
N GLU A 241 -19.99 -7.90 29.95
CA GLU A 241 -19.08 -6.77 29.84
C GLU A 241 -18.63 -6.52 28.40
N ILE A 242 -18.35 -5.26 28.10
CA ILE A 242 -17.82 -4.85 26.80
C ILE A 242 -16.48 -4.20 27.01
N THR A 243 -15.46 -4.69 26.34
CA THR A 243 -14.15 -4.04 26.26
C THR A 243 -13.99 -3.39 24.90
N LEU A 244 -13.76 -2.08 24.90
CA LEU A 244 -13.46 -1.29 23.71
C LEU A 244 -11.95 -1.08 23.62
N ILE A 245 -11.38 -1.43 22.48
CA ILE A 245 -9.98 -1.20 22.12
C ILE A 245 -9.96 -0.20 20.98
N GLU A 246 -9.40 0.98 21.22
CA GLU A 246 -9.29 2.07 20.26
C GLU A 246 -7.81 2.21 19.85
N PRO A 247 -7.41 1.63 18.71
CA PRO A 247 -6.04 1.73 18.23
C PRO A 247 -5.69 3.17 17.81
N PRO A 248 -4.41 3.52 17.68
CA PRO A 248 -4.00 4.86 17.24
C PRO A 248 -4.51 5.23 15.85
N CYS A 249 -4.77 4.24 15.00
CA CYS A 249 -5.28 4.40 13.65
C CYS A 249 -6.12 3.18 13.25
N GLY A 250 -7.17 3.41 12.48
CA GLY A 250 -8.10 2.38 12.00
C GLY A 250 -9.34 2.24 12.90
N SER A 251 -10.11 1.19 12.67
CA SER A 251 -11.35 0.95 13.40
C SER A 251 -11.09 0.47 14.83
N ASN A 252 -12.07 0.68 15.68
CA ASN A 252 -12.11 0.12 17.02
C ASN A 252 -12.41 -1.39 16.96
N THR A 253 -11.86 -2.13 17.91
CA THR A 253 -12.24 -3.52 18.17
C THR A 253 -13.05 -3.58 19.46
N ILE A 254 -14.21 -4.23 19.39
CA ILE A 254 -15.04 -4.44 20.57
C ILE A 254 -14.99 -5.92 20.94
N ILE A 255 -14.82 -6.21 22.22
CA ILE A 255 -14.90 -7.57 22.76
C ILE A 255 -16.09 -7.61 23.70
N ILE A 256 -17.09 -8.41 23.35
CA ILE A 256 -18.27 -8.66 24.15
C ILE A 256 -18.08 -10.00 24.85
N LYS A 257 -18.08 -9.97 26.17
CA LYS A 257 -18.02 -11.16 27.01
C LYS A 257 -19.33 -11.31 27.75
N SER A 258 -20.02 -12.41 27.54
CA SER A 258 -21.27 -12.73 28.21
C SER A 258 -21.25 -14.17 28.69
N ASN A 259 -21.28 -14.37 30.00
CA ASN A 259 -21.01 -15.64 30.66
C ASN A 259 -19.67 -16.24 30.15
N ASP A 260 -19.70 -17.46 29.59
CA ASP A 260 -18.52 -18.15 29.06
C ASP A 260 -18.29 -17.88 27.56
N LYS A 261 -19.11 -17.02 26.92
CA LYS A 261 -19.03 -16.71 25.48
C LYS A 261 -18.31 -15.39 25.25
N ILE A 262 -17.51 -15.36 24.20
CA ILE A 262 -16.78 -14.17 23.77
C ILE A 262 -17.01 -13.93 22.28
N LEU A 263 -17.42 -12.70 21.95
CA LEU A 263 -17.59 -12.24 20.59
C LEU A 263 -16.71 -11.00 20.35
N PHE A 264 -15.94 -11.04 19.29
CA PHE A 264 -15.22 -9.87 18.80
C PHE A 264 -16.07 -9.14 17.76
N VAL A 265 -15.95 -7.81 17.68
CA VAL A 265 -16.58 -7.01 16.64
C VAL A 265 -15.51 -6.12 16.04
N ASP A 266 -15.29 -6.28 14.72
CA ASP A 266 -14.23 -5.65 13.95
C ASP A 266 -12.81 -5.89 14.49
N SER A 267 -11.77 -5.67 13.69
CA SER A 267 -10.46 -6.19 14.07
C SER A 267 -9.28 -5.23 13.93
N GLY A 268 -9.48 -4.04 13.40
CA GLY A 268 -8.38 -3.12 13.13
C GLY A 268 -7.55 -3.50 11.89
N TYR A 269 -6.46 -2.78 11.67
CA TYR A 269 -5.52 -3.05 10.57
C TYR A 269 -4.61 -4.24 10.85
N ALA A 270 -4.32 -5.04 9.81
CA ALA A 270 -3.43 -6.18 9.91
C ALA A 270 -1.97 -5.79 10.21
N CYS A 271 -1.54 -4.59 9.86
CA CYS A 271 -0.18 -4.12 10.17
C CYS A 271 0.09 -3.94 11.68
N TYR A 272 -0.95 -4.02 12.53
CA TYR A 272 -0.87 -4.00 13.99
C TYR A 272 -1.15 -5.37 14.63
N SER A 273 -1.09 -6.45 13.85
CA SER A 273 -1.45 -7.79 14.32
C SER A 273 -0.70 -8.21 15.58
N ASP A 274 0.61 -7.98 15.64
CA ASP A 274 1.44 -8.40 16.77
C ASP A 274 1.07 -7.66 18.06
N GLU A 275 0.76 -6.38 17.96
CA GLU A 275 0.34 -5.52 19.06
C GLU A 275 -1.06 -5.90 19.54
N MET A 276 -2.01 -6.06 18.61
CA MET A 276 -3.39 -6.43 18.92
C MET A 276 -3.48 -7.83 19.55
N ILE A 277 -2.71 -8.79 19.08
CA ILE A 277 -2.64 -10.15 19.67
C ILE A 277 -2.19 -10.08 21.15
N LYS A 278 -1.17 -9.25 21.44
CA LYS A 278 -0.72 -9.06 22.84
C LYS A 278 -1.84 -8.47 23.72
N ILE A 279 -2.63 -7.55 23.17
CA ILE A 279 -3.77 -6.97 23.88
C ILE A 279 -4.87 -8.01 24.05
N PHE A 280 -5.22 -8.76 23.01
CA PHE A 280 -6.24 -9.82 23.09
C PHE A 280 -5.89 -10.85 24.17
N LYS A 281 -4.63 -11.31 24.23
CA LYS A 281 -4.15 -12.21 25.27
C LYS A 281 -4.25 -11.62 26.69
N LYS A 282 -4.10 -10.31 26.82
CA LYS A 282 -4.23 -9.61 28.12
C LYS A 282 -5.68 -9.46 28.55
N VAL A 283 -6.59 -9.19 27.61
CA VAL A 283 -8.02 -8.94 27.87
C VAL A 283 -8.82 -10.24 27.95
N VAL A 284 -8.41 -11.25 27.17
CA VAL A 284 -9.06 -12.56 27.08
C VAL A 284 -8.07 -13.64 27.52
N PRO A 285 -8.18 -14.16 28.77
CA PRO A 285 -7.16 -15.03 29.35
C PRO A 285 -6.84 -16.31 28.58
N ASP A 286 -7.81 -16.90 27.90
CA ASP A 286 -7.62 -18.14 27.12
C ASP A 286 -7.61 -17.92 25.61
N PHE A 287 -7.24 -16.71 25.17
CA PHE A 287 -7.30 -16.30 23.79
C PHE A 287 -6.61 -17.25 22.79
N GLU A 288 -5.53 -17.90 23.18
CA GLU A 288 -4.78 -18.81 22.30
C GLU A 288 -5.52 -20.12 22.02
N ASN A 289 -6.22 -20.64 23.01
CA ASN A 289 -6.81 -21.98 22.95
C ASN A 289 -8.32 -21.99 22.65
N MET A 290 -8.98 -20.83 22.79
CA MET A 290 -10.41 -20.74 22.53
C MET A 290 -10.73 -20.68 21.04
N GLU A 291 -11.92 -21.15 20.65
CA GLU A 291 -12.49 -20.88 19.33
C GLU A 291 -12.88 -19.38 19.24
N LYS A 292 -12.30 -18.67 18.27
CA LYS A 292 -12.43 -17.23 18.10
C LYS A 292 -13.51 -16.89 17.11
N THR A 293 -14.54 -16.23 17.56
CA THR A 293 -15.65 -15.74 16.74
C THR A 293 -15.62 -14.23 16.62
N ILE A 294 -15.76 -13.71 15.41
CA ILE A 294 -15.82 -12.28 15.13
C ILE A 294 -17.05 -11.93 14.29
N LEU A 295 -17.71 -10.84 14.61
CA LEU A 295 -18.70 -10.18 13.78
C LEU A 295 -18.01 -9.04 13.05
N VAL A 296 -18.23 -8.94 11.75
CA VAL A 296 -17.69 -7.85 10.91
C VAL A 296 -18.83 -6.95 10.49
N THR A 297 -18.71 -5.67 10.79
CA THR A 297 -19.74 -4.67 10.44
C THR A 297 -19.78 -4.43 8.93
N HIS A 298 -18.61 -4.30 8.28
CA HIS A 298 -18.47 -4.13 6.83
C HIS A 298 -17.05 -4.48 6.35
N ALA A 299 -16.87 -4.58 5.02
CA ALA A 299 -15.67 -5.12 4.39
C ALA A 299 -14.54 -4.09 4.17
N ASP A 300 -14.40 -3.09 5.04
CA ASP A 300 -13.26 -2.16 4.95
C ASP A 300 -12.01 -2.75 5.60
N VAL A 301 -10.84 -2.43 5.05
CA VAL A 301 -9.57 -3.04 5.44
C VAL A 301 -9.20 -2.84 6.91
N ASP A 302 -9.66 -1.77 7.53
CA ASP A 302 -9.46 -1.51 8.97
C ASP A 302 -10.45 -2.26 9.87
N HIS A 303 -11.56 -2.77 9.33
CA HIS A 303 -12.50 -3.63 10.04
C HIS A 303 -12.16 -5.12 9.88
N CYS A 304 -11.49 -5.47 8.78
CA CYS A 304 -11.26 -6.85 8.33
C CYS A 304 -9.79 -7.29 8.46
N GLY A 305 -8.88 -6.46 8.97
CA GLY A 305 -7.45 -6.73 8.88
C GLY A 305 -6.99 -8.02 9.57
N LEU A 306 -7.58 -8.40 10.70
CA LEU A 306 -7.19 -9.58 11.46
C LEU A 306 -8.11 -10.78 11.24
N LEU A 307 -9.05 -10.76 10.30
CA LEU A 307 -9.98 -11.85 10.05
C LEU A 307 -9.31 -13.22 9.85
N PRO A 308 -8.14 -13.34 9.19
CA PRO A 308 -7.48 -14.63 9.02
C PRO A 308 -7.19 -15.38 10.31
N MET A 309 -7.05 -14.69 11.46
CA MET A 309 -6.77 -15.31 12.77
C MET A 309 -8.01 -15.85 13.48
N PHE A 310 -9.21 -15.53 13.02
CA PHE A 310 -10.47 -15.99 13.61
C PHE A 310 -10.92 -17.31 12.98
N ASP A 311 -11.59 -18.13 13.78
CA ASP A 311 -12.07 -19.44 13.37
C ASP A 311 -13.45 -19.33 12.70
N LYS A 312 -14.31 -18.45 13.22
CA LYS A 312 -15.64 -18.16 12.70
C LYS A 312 -15.85 -16.66 12.50
N ILE A 313 -16.39 -16.30 11.36
CA ILE A 313 -16.64 -14.91 10.96
C ILE A 313 -18.13 -14.78 10.67
N ILE A 314 -18.78 -13.85 11.33
CA ILE A 314 -20.18 -13.51 11.13
C ILE A 314 -20.24 -12.19 10.37
N ALA A 315 -20.97 -12.15 9.27
CA ALA A 315 -21.08 -10.95 8.46
C ALA A 315 -22.46 -10.83 7.81
N SER A 316 -22.87 -9.63 7.42
CA SER A 316 -24.05 -9.47 6.56
C SER A 316 -23.82 -10.17 5.21
N SER A 317 -24.90 -10.53 4.49
CA SER A 317 -24.77 -11.15 3.17
C SER A 317 -23.98 -10.28 2.19
N LYS A 318 -24.11 -8.96 2.26
CA LYS A 318 -23.34 -8.00 1.42
C LYS A 318 -21.86 -8.03 1.79
N THR A 319 -21.53 -7.96 3.06
CA THR A 319 -20.14 -8.03 3.55
C THR A 319 -19.51 -9.37 3.20
N ALA A 320 -20.22 -10.49 3.41
CA ALA A 320 -19.73 -11.82 3.06
C ALA A 320 -19.43 -11.95 1.56
N THR A 321 -20.31 -11.40 0.70
CA THR A 321 -20.09 -11.36 -0.76
C THR A 321 -18.85 -10.54 -1.12
N CYS A 322 -18.62 -9.38 -0.48
CA CYS A 322 -17.43 -8.57 -0.70
C CYS A 322 -16.16 -9.33 -0.33
N LEU A 323 -16.11 -9.95 0.85
CA LEU A 323 -14.96 -10.73 1.32
C LEU A 323 -14.69 -11.95 0.45
N GLN A 324 -15.74 -12.64 -0.04
CA GLN A 324 -15.59 -13.73 -0.98
C GLN A 324 -14.99 -13.26 -2.32
N ARG A 325 -15.49 -12.16 -2.89
CA ARG A 325 -14.95 -11.58 -4.13
C ARG A 325 -13.48 -11.21 -3.99
N GLU A 326 -13.09 -10.64 -2.86
CA GLU A 326 -11.67 -10.33 -2.58
C GLU A 326 -10.81 -11.59 -2.53
N TYR A 327 -11.26 -12.64 -1.87
CA TYR A 327 -10.54 -13.92 -1.83
C TYR A 327 -10.37 -14.55 -3.22
N GLU A 328 -11.35 -14.40 -4.08
CA GLU A 328 -11.32 -14.83 -5.49
C GLU A 328 -10.48 -13.89 -6.39
N GLY A 329 -9.87 -12.85 -5.85
CA GLY A 329 -9.12 -11.85 -6.61
C GLY A 329 -9.99 -10.96 -7.51
N LYS A 330 -11.28 -10.89 -7.23
CA LYS A 330 -12.24 -10.03 -7.93
C LYS A 330 -12.37 -8.68 -7.23
N ASN A 331 -12.71 -7.64 -8.00
CA ASN A 331 -12.93 -6.32 -7.44
C ASN A 331 -14.11 -6.32 -6.47
N GLY A 332 -13.93 -5.68 -5.32
CA GLY A 332 -15.00 -5.30 -4.42
C GLY A 332 -15.77 -4.07 -4.94
N TYR A 333 -16.78 -3.63 -4.21
CA TYR A 333 -17.60 -2.48 -4.60
C TYR A 333 -16.81 -1.15 -4.71
N ARG A 334 -15.72 -1.01 -3.95
CA ARG A 334 -14.86 0.18 -3.97
C ARG A 334 -13.93 0.20 -5.18
N GLU A 335 -13.44 -0.97 -5.57
CA GLU A 335 -12.58 -1.13 -6.74
C GLU A 335 -13.35 -1.13 -8.07
N GLU A 336 -14.66 -1.08 -8.06
CA GLU A 336 -15.48 -0.88 -9.27
C GLU A 336 -15.20 0.47 -9.92
N ASN A 337 -14.88 1.50 -9.14
CA ASN A 337 -14.39 2.77 -9.68
C ASN A 337 -12.90 2.64 -10.06
N PRO A 338 -12.55 2.82 -11.35
CA PRO A 338 -11.17 2.71 -11.83
C PRO A 338 -10.17 3.63 -11.12
N LEU A 339 -10.62 4.81 -10.66
CA LEU A 339 -9.79 5.76 -9.91
C LEU A 339 -9.45 5.25 -8.50
N HIS A 340 -10.37 4.54 -7.88
CA HIS A 340 -10.17 4.06 -6.51
C HIS A 340 -9.37 2.76 -6.43
N ARG A 341 -9.43 1.93 -7.46
CA ARG A 341 -8.81 0.59 -7.47
C ARG A 341 -7.33 0.59 -7.11
N PRO A 342 -6.45 1.36 -7.79
CA PRO A 342 -5.02 1.36 -7.45
C PRO A 342 -4.78 1.89 -6.04
N TYR A 343 -5.52 2.93 -5.62
CA TYR A 343 -5.40 3.50 -4.28
C TYR A 343 -5.74 2.48 -3.18
N ILE A 344 -6.85 1.77 -3.33
CA ILE A 344 -7.27 0.75 -2.36
C ILE A 344 -6.25 -0.39 -2.29
N ASN A 345 -5.70 -0.83 -3.42
CA ASN A 345 -4.66 -1.85 -3.43
C ASN A 345 -3.37 -1.39 -2.74
N ILE A 346 -2.98 -0.13 -2.92
CA ILE A 346 -1.87 0.47 -2.16
C ILE A 346 -2.19 0.44 -0.66
N CYS A 347 -3.39 0.85 -0.24
CA CYS A 347 -3.81 0.81 1.16
C CYS A 347 -3.78 -0.63 1.72
N LYS A 348 -4.26 -1.61 0.97
CA LYS A 348 -4.21 -3.04 1.35
C LYS A 348 -2.76 -3.51 1.61
N ILE A 349 -1.84 -3.12 0.74
CA ILE A 349 -0.41 -3.44 0.89
C ILE A 349 0.17 -2.78 2.14
N LEU A 350 -0.02 -1.47 2.31
CA LEU A 350 0.49 -0.71 3.44
C LEU A 350 -0.06 -1.22 4.78
N THR A 351 -1.30 -1.66 4.81
CA THR A 351 -1.93 -2.21 6.01
C THR A 351 -1.68 -3.69 6.22
N SER A 352 -0.90 -4.35 5.34
CA SER A 352 -0.63 -5.81 5.37
C SER A 352 -1.89 -6.68 5.30
N TYR A 353 -2.95 -6.16 4.67
CA TYR A 353 -4.24 -6.83 4.55
C TYR A 353 -4.13 -8.14 3.75
N LYS A 354 -4.82 -9.17 4.23
CA LYS A 354 -4.94 -10.46 3.55
C LYS A 354 -6.41 -10.88 3.50
N ALA A 355 -6.86 -11.28 2.33
CA ALA A 355 -8.20 -11.81 2.17
C ALA A 355 -8.39 -13.08 3.02
N VAL A 356 -9.56 -13.22 3.61
CA VAL A 356 -9.90 -14.36 4.46
C VAL A 356 -10.55 -15.48 3.64
N ASN A 357 -10.29 -16.76 4.02
CA ASN A 357 -10.98 -17.91 3.42
C ASN A 357 -12.49 -17.82 3.68
N PRO A 358 -13.33 -17.78 2.60
CA PRO A 358 -14.79 -17.66 2.72
C PRO A 358 -15.46 -18.82 3.46
N GLU A 359 -14.83 -19.98 3.56
CA GLU A 359 -15.36 -21.13 4.33
C GLU A 359 -15.53 -20.82 5.83
N LYS A 360 -14.80 -19.83 6.34
CA LYS A 360 -14.93 -19.34 7.72
C LYS A 360 -16.12 -18.40 7.92
N ILE A 361 -16.75 -17.93 6.83
CA ILE A 361 -17.75 -16.85 6.87
C ILE A 361 -19.16 -17.46 6.93
N THR A 362 -19.90 -17.08 7.96
CA THR A 362 -21.33 -17.31 8.07
C THR A 362 -22.06 -16.02 7.73
N ALA A 363 -22.75 -16.00 6.59
CA ALA A 363 -23.59 -14.88 6.21
C ALA A 363 -24.88 -14.89 7.04
N MET A 364 -25.10 -13.81 7.77
CA MET A 364 -26.31 -13.60 8.54
C MET A 364 -27.06 -12.43 7.90
N TRP A 365 -28.36 -12.54 7.86
CA TRP A 365 -29.30 -11.59 7.27
C TRP A 365 -29.31 -11.54 5.74
N ASN A 366 -30.42 -11.95 5.18
CA ASN A 366 -30.97 -11.33 3.99
C ASN A 366 -31.45 -9.96 4.43
N ASP A 367 -31.27 -8.91 3.59
CA ASP A 367 -31.68 -7.55 3.87
C ASP A 367 -33.06 -7.46 4.55
N VAL A 368 -33.08 -7.40 5.87
CA VAL A 368 -34.31 -7.18 6.63
C VAL A 368 -34.45 -5.69 6.78
N GLU A 369 -35.30 -5.08 5.97
CA GLU A 369 -35.50 -3.62 5.92
C GLU A 369 -36.01 -3.05 7.24
N ASN A 370 -36.58 -3.84 8.16
CA ASN A 370 -36.94 -3.43 9.52
C ASN A 370 -37.15 -4.69 10.39
N PRO A 371 -36.22 -5.07 11.27
CA PRO A 371 -36.53 -6.08 12.27
C PRO A 371 -37.60 -5.51 13.21
N SER A 372 -38.75 -6.16 13.26
CA SER A 372 -39.84 -5.77 14.15
C SER A 372 -39.59 -6.16 15.62
N GLU A 373 -38.51 -6.88 15.90
CA GLU A 373 -38.12 -7.37 17.23
C GLU A 373 -36.64 -7.15 17.49
N PRO A 374 -36.24 -6.87 18.74
CA PRO A 374 -34.81 -6.76 19.08
C PRO A 374 -34.09 -8.08 18.82
N LEU A 375 -32.90 -7.99 18.22
CA LEU A 375 -32.04 -9.15 17.99
C LEU A 375 -31.48 -9.62 19.33
N THR A 376 -31.94 -10.78 19.81
CA THR A 376 -31.40 -11.45 20.98
C THR A 376 -30.33 -12.46 20.66
N GLN A 377 -30.12 -12.78 19.36
CA GLN A 377 -29.17 -13.76 18.91
C GLN A 377 -28.44 -13.28 17.67
N ILE A 378 -27.10 -13.45 17.65
CA ILE A 378 -26.26 -13.26 16.49
C ILE A 378 -25.50 -14.56 16.20
N GLY A 379 -25.90 -15.27 15.15
CA GLY A 379 -25.37 -16.61 14.87
C GLY A 379 -25.68 -17.57 16.03
N PHE A 380 -24.63 -18.11 16.62
CA PHE A 380 -24.72 -18.97 17.80
C PHE A 380 -24.47 -18.23 19.12
N PHE A 381 -24.41 -16.89 19.09
CA PHE A 381 -24.17 -16.03 20.24
C PHE A 381 -25.51 -15.45 20.72
N ASP A 382 -25.98 -15.91 21.89
CA ASP A 382 -27.19 -15.39 22.52
C ASP A 382 -26.82 -14.23 23.45
N PHE A 383 -27.51 -13.11 23.32
CA PHE A 383 -27.39 -11.99 24.24
C PHE A 383 -28.51 -12.03 25.25
N GLU A 384 -28.19 -11.60 26.48
CA GLU A 384 -29.24 -11.24 27.44
C GLU A 384 -30.02 -10.04 26.88
N GLU A 385 -31.33 -10.02 27.11
CA GLU A 385 -32.17 -8.89 26.72
C GLU A 385 -31.63 -7.60 27.37
N LEU A 386 -31.15 -6.68 26.54
CA LEU A 386 -30.78 -5.35 26.99
C LEU A 386 -32.04 -4.48 26.95
N HIS A 387 -32.61 -4.17 28.13
CA HIS A 387 -33.73 -3.25 28.30
C HIS A 387 -33.30 -1.78 28.24
#